data_8d1f2018cb88af4429fde083506e3f21
#
_entry.id   8d1f2018cb88af4429fde083506e3f21
#
_cell.length_a   1.000
_cell.length_b   1.000
_cell.length_c   1.000
_cell.angle_alpha   90.00
_cell.angle_beta   90.00
_cell.angle_gamma   90.00
#
_symmetry.space_group_name_H-M   'P 1'
#
loop_
_entity.id
_entity.type
_entity.pdbx_description
1 polymer ?
#
loop_
_entity_poly.entity_id
_entity_poly.type
_entity_poly.pdbx_seq_one_letter_code
_entity_poly.pdbx_strand_id
1 'polypeptide(L)'
;MAIKIHGGEATPLVQCINPILDKWMVLLAIGYEDNSFTFMAEEIGHKPTLKEIKDIVLGWCNADIDNRILSGFVWRDIPVWLSIENQFNYKAAYDLAVQTNGQLLPTFKFGTIESPVYHKFESLEDLRDFYISAMSYITDTLATGWKTKDNIDWTVYEDLLK
;
A
#
# COMPACT_ATOMS: atom_id res chain seq x y z
N MET A 1 -4.74 2.17 -17.45
CA MET A 1 -4.86 2.95 -16.18
C MET A 1 -5.89 2.27 -15.30
N ALA A 2 -5.48 1.84 -14.12
CA ALA A 2 -6.37 1.12 -13.21
C ALA A 2 -7.47 2.04 -12.63
N ILE A 3 -8.69 1.52 -12.55
CA ILE A 3 -9.86 2.20 -11.96
C ILE A 3 -10.50 1.31 -10.91
N LYS A 4 -11.25 1.90 -9.97
CA LYS A 4 -12.11 1.14 -9.06
C LYS A 4 -13.49 1.00 -9.67
N ILE A 5 -14.05 -0.21 -9.64
CA ILE A 5 -15.42 -0.51 -10.07
C ILE A 5 -16.16 -1.34 -9.02
N HIS A 6 -17.48 -1.33 -9.09
CA HIS A 6 -18.34 -2.17 -8.26
C HIS A 6 -18.97 -3.27 -9.11
N GLY A 7 -19.19 -4.43 -8.50
CA GLY A 7 -19.77 -5.59 -9.17
C GLY A 7 -20.38 -6.60 -8.21
N GLY A 8 -21.02 -7.63 -8.76
CA GLY A 8 -21.53 -8.75 -7.98
C GLY A 8 -20.49 -9.83 -7.68
N GLU A 9 -20.82 -10.79 -6.81
CA GLU A 9 -19.97 -11.93 -6.46
C GLU A 9 -19.55 -12.76 -7.70
N ALA A 10 -20.42 -12.84 -8.70
CA ALA A 10 -20.19 -13.61 -9.93
C ALA A 10 -19.47 -12.83 -11.03
N THR A 11 -18.93 -11.63 -10.72
CA THR A 11 -18.19 -10.83 -11.73
C THR A 11 -16.91 -11.55 -12.15
N PRO A 12 -16.74 -11.93 -13.46
CA PRO A 12 -15.54 -12.63 -13.90
C PRO A 12 -14.30 -11.73 -13.74
N LEU A 13 -13.20 -12.28 -13.22
CA LEU A 13 -11.96 -11.54 -13.02
C LEU A 13 -11.19 -11.26 -14.33
N VAL A 14 -11.51 -11.96 -15.40
CA VAL A 14 -11.05 -11.67 -16.77
C VAL A 14 -12.24 -11.78 -17.70
N GLN A 15 -12.49 -10.76 -18.50
CA GLN A 15 -13.63 -10.77 -19.44
C GLN A 15 -13.33 -9.97 -20.70
N CYS A 16 -13.84 -10.47 -21.84
CA CYS A 16 -13.85 -9.70 -23.09
C CYS A 16 -15.00 -8.70 -23.03
N ILE A 17 -14.67 -7.42 -23.00
CA ILE A 17 -15.67 -6.32 -22.92
C ILE A 17 -16.05 -5.78 -24.29
N ASN A 18 -15.22 -6.02 -25.31
CA ASN A 18 -15.55 -5.67 -26.71
C ASN A 18 -14.80 -6.62 -27.66
N PRO A 19 -15.48 -7.64 -28.19
CA PRO A 19 -14.84 -8.63 -29.07
C PRO A 19 -14.45 -8.07 -30.46
N ILE A 20 -15.10 -6.99 -30.92
CA ILE A 20 -14.77 -6.37 -32.20
C ILE A 20 -13.43 -5.64 -32.14
N LEU A 21 -13.14 -5.01 -31.00
CA LEU A 21 -11.92 -4.24 -30.76
C LEU A 21 -10.88 -5.03 -29.98
N ASP A 22 -11.12 -6.32 -29.72
CA ASP A 22 -10.31 -7.20 -28.89
C ASP A 22 -9.97 -6.58 -27.53
N LYS A 23 -10.98 -5.93 -26.89
CA LYS A 23 -10.80 -5.29 -25.60
C LYS A 23 -11.18 -6.23 -24.47
N TRP A 24 -10.30 -6.31 -23.50
CA TRP A 24 -10.42 -7.16 -22.33
C TRP A 24 -10.31 -6.35 -21.06
N MET A 25 -10.86 -6.87 -19.99
CA MET A 25 -10.74 -6.29 -18.65
C MET A 25 -10.19 -7.33 -17.69
N VAL A 26 -9.18 -6.93 -16.91
CA VAL A 26 -8.63 -7.70 -15.80
C VAL A 26 -9.10 -7.06 -14.52
N LEU A 27 -9.55 -7.88 -13.56
CA LEU A 27 -10.09 -7.46 -12.29
C LEU A 27 -9.35 -8.13 -11.13
N LEU A 28 -9.27 -7.43 -9.98
CA LEU A 28 -8.87 -7.96 -8.69
C LEU A 28 -9.89 -7.53 -7.65
N ALA A 29 -10.52 -8.47 -6.95
CA ALA A 29 -11.39 -8.15 -5.83
C ALA A 29 -10.56 -7.57 -4.67
N ILE A 30 -10.92 -6.38 -4.19
CA ILE A 30 -10.20 -5.66 -3.15
C ILE A 30 -11.03 -5.43 -1.89
N GLY A 31 -12.34 -5.65 -1.93
CA GLY A 31 -13.22 -5.46 -0.77
C GLY A 31 -14.68 -5.73 -1.07
N TYR A 32 -15.50 -5.57 -0.05
CA TYR A 32 -16.95 -5.65 -0.10
C TYR A 32 -17.52 -4.47 0.69
N GLU A 33 -18.18 -3.56 0.00
CA GLU A 33 -18.76 -2.33 0.56
C GLU A 33 -20.16 -2.10 -0.03
N ASP A 34 -21.08 -1.56 0.74
CA ASP A 34 -22.44 -1.18 0.30
C ASP A 34 -23.19 -2.29 -0.46
N ASN A 35 -23.10 -3.55 0.01
CA ASN A 35 -23.67 -4.74 -0.61
C ASN A 35 -23.15 -5.06 -2.03
N SER A 36 -21.96 -4.56 -2.38
CA SER A 36 -21.27 -4.87 -3.63
C SER A 36 -19.80 -5.17 -3.44
N PHE A 37 -19.24 -6.01 -4.31
CA PHE A 37 -17.80 -6.21 -4.36
C PHE A 37 -17.14 -5.00 -5.03
N THR A 38 -16.00 -4.59 -4.49
CA THR A 38 -15.14 -3.56 -5.09
C THR A 38 -13.94 -4.23 -5.75
N PHE A 39 -13.64 -3.83 -6.97
CA PHE A 39 -12.55 -4.36 -7.76
C PHE A 39 -11.61 -3.25 -8.23
N MET A 40 -10.30 -3.56 -8.29
CA MET A 40 -9.40 -2.87 -9.20
C MET A 40 -9.61 -3.44 -10.60
N ALA A 41 -9.61 -2.57 -11.61
CA ALA A 41 -9.90 -2.94 -13.00
C ALA A 41 -8.93 -2.24 -13.96
N GLU A 42 -8.47 -2.96 -14.98
CA GLU A 42 -7.67 -2.41 -16.07
C GLU A 42 -8.11 -2.97 -17.43
N GLU A 43 -8.29 -2.07 -18.41
CA GLU A 43 -8.60 -2.43 -19.80
C GLU A 43 -7.31 -2.72 -20.56
N ILE A 44 -7.32 -3.81 -21.34
CA ILE A 44 -6.23 -4.26 -22.20
C ILE A 44 -6.77 -4.42 -23.63
N GLY A 45 -5.98 -4.02 -24.62
CA GLY A 45 -6.35 -4.05 -26.06
C GLY A 45 -6.12 -5.39 -26.76
N HIS A 46 -6.05 -6.49 -26.02
CA HIS A 46 -5.92 -7.86 -26.55
C HIS A 46 -6.28 -8.87 -25.46
N LYS A 47 -6.51 -10.14 -25.83
CA LYS A 47 -6.68 -11.23 -24.86
C LYS A 47 -5.40 -11.37 -24.02
N PRO A 48 -5.46 -11.11 -22.69
CA PRO A 48 -4.26 -11.15 -21.85
C PRO A 48 -3.72 -12.57 -21.70
N THR A 49 -2.43 -12.68 -21.52
CA THR A 49 -1.78 -13.90 -21.03
C THR A 49 -1.81 -13.94 -19.50
N LEU A 50 -1.69 -15.13 -18.92
CA LEU A 50 -1.59 -15.26 -17.45
C LEU A 50 -0.42 -14.45 -16.88
N LYS A 51 0.69 -14.34 -17.62
CA LYS A 51 1.83 -13.53 -17.19
C LYS A 51 1.47 -12.06 -17.09
N GLU A 52 0.81 -11.49 -18.08
CA GLU A 52 0.35 -10.09 -18.05
C GLU A 52 -0.62 -9.83 -16.91
N ILE A 53 -1.56 -10.76 -16.67
CA ILE A 53 -2.49 -10.68 -15.55
C ILE A 53 -1.71 -10.65 -14.22
N LYS A 54 -0.73 -11.54 -14.03
CA LYS A 54 0.11 -11.55 -12.83
C LYS A 54 0.86 -10.24 -12.65
N ASP A 55 1.46 -9.72 -13.71
CA ASP A 55 2.21 -8.46 -13.65
C ASP A 55 1.29 -7.29 -13.24
N ILE A 56 0.07 -7.21 -13.77
CA ILE A 56 -0.93 -6.20 -13.44
C ILE A 56 -1.39 -6.32 -11.98
N VAL A 57 -1.86 -7.51 -11.59
CA VAL A 57 -2.44 -7.75 -10.27
C VAL A 57 -1.39 -7.57 -9.16
N LEU A 58 -0.18 -8.10 -9.35
CA LEU A 58 0.92 -7.88 -8.41
C LEU A 58 1.37 -6.43 -8.37
N GLY A 59 1.30 -5.71 -9.49
CA GLY A 59 1.54 -4.27 -9.55
C GLY A 59 0.56 -3.49 -8.66
N TRP A 60 -0.71 -3.83 -8.69
CA TRP A 60 -1.72 -3.21 -7.80
C TRP A 60 -1.46 -3.52 -6.33
N CYS A 61 -1.12 -4.77 -5.99
CA CYS A 61 -0.79 -5.15 -4.63
C CYS A 61 0.44 -4.38 -4.11
N ASN A 62 1.47 -4.21 -4.94
CA ASN A 62 2.66 -3.45 -4.57
C ASN A 62 2.32 -1.97 -4.34
N ALA A 63 1.56 -1.36 -5.25
CA ALA A 63 1.13 0.03 -5.11
C ALA A 63 0.29 0.26 -3.85
N ASP A 64 -0.58 -0.68 -3.47
CA ASP A 64 -1.35 -0.60 -2.24
C ASP A 64 -0.45 -0.66 -1.00
N ILE A 65 0.52 -1.58 -0.96
CA ILE A 65 1.51 -1.68 0.12
C ILE A 65 2.29 -0.37 0.25
N ASP A 66 2.82 0.14 -0.86
CA ASP A 66 3.62 1.37 -0.88
C ASP A 66 2.80 2.58 -0.41
N ASN A 67 1.55 2.70 -0.85
CA ASN A 67 0.63 3.76 -0.43
C ASN A 67 0.29 3.67 1.06
N ARG A 68 0.05 2.47 1.59
CA ARG A 68 -0.21 2.28 3.02
C ARG A 68 1.00 2.63 3.87
N ILE A 69 2.19 2.23 3.46
CA ILE A 69 3.42 2.63 4.15
C ILE A 69 3.57 4.16 4.10
N LEU A 70 3.39 4.75 2.93
CA LEU A 70 3.64 6.16 2.70
C LEU A 70 2.75 7.08 3.55
N SER A 71 1.46 6.76 3.67
CA SER A 71 0.45 7.68 4.22
C SER A 71 -0.47 7.08 5.29
N GLY A 72 -0.32 5.81 5.63
CA GLY A 72 -1.22 5.13 6.56
C GLY A 72 -0.77 5.12 8.02
N PHE A 73 0.45 5.54 8.32
CA PHE A 73 0.95 5.54 9.68
C PHE A 73 0.45 6.75 10.48
N VAL A 74 -0.09 6.46 11.67
CA VAL A 74 -0.53 7.48 12.63
C VAL A 74 0.19 7.23 13.96
N TRP A 75 0.83 8.27 14.51
CA TRP A 75 1.48 8.21 15.81
C TRP A 75 0.85 9.24 16.74
N ARG A 76 0.28 8.79 17.86
CA ARG A 76 -0.43 9.64 18.83
C ARG A 76 -1.47 10.55 18.17
N ASP A 77 -2.31 9.98 17.33
CA ASP A 77 -3.37 10.66 16.56
C ASP A 77 -2.86 11.67 15.51
N ILE A 78 -1.56 11.70 15.24
CA ILE A 78 -0.95 12.58 14.24
C ILE A 78 -0.55 11.74 13.02
N PRO A 79 -1.04 12.06 11.80
CA PRO A 79 -0.58 11.40 10.59
C PRO A 79 0.91 11.65 10.34
N VAL A 80 1.63 10.59 9.99
CA VAL A 80 3.06 10.64 9.70
C VAL A 80 3.34 10.12 8.30
N TRP A 81 4.00 10.93 7.50
CA TRP A 81 4.38 10.61 6.15
C TRP A 81 5.68 9.79 6.13
N LEU A 82 5.59 8.50 5.78
CA LEU A 82 6.73 7.57 5.78
C LEU A 82 7.34 7.40 4.38
N SER A 83 7.66 8.50 3.69
CA SER A 83 8.47 8.43 2.47
C SER A 83 9.84 7.81 2.76
N ILE A 84 10.50 7.24 1.75
CA ILE A 84 11.84 6.65 1.89
C ILE A 84 12.82 7.67 2.48
N GLU A 85 12.74 8.94 2.06
CA GLU A 85 13.57 10.02 2.60
C GLU A 85 13.30 10.25 4.09
N ASN A 86 12.02 10.31 4.50
CA ASN A 86 11.66 10.48 5.90
C ASN A 86 12.09 9.28 6.75
N GLN A 87 11.92 8.06 6.26
CA GLN A 87 12.40 6.85 6.96
C GLN A 87 13.89 6.91 7.21
N PHE A 88 14.68 7.34 6.21
CA PHE A 88 16.11 7.53 6.35
C PHE A 88 16.45 8.63 7.38
N ASN A 89 15.76 9.78 7.32
CA ASN A 89 15.96 10.89 8.24
C ASN A 89 15.61 10.49 9.70
N TYR A 90 14.52 9.74 9.89
CA TYR A 90 14.13 9.24 11.22
C TYR A 90 15.16 8.27 11.77
N LYS A 91 15.70 7.37 10.93
CA LYS A 91 16.77 6.46 11.32
C LYS A 91 18.05 7.22 11.71
N ALA A 92 18.49 8.15 10.87
CA ALA A 92 19.70 8.93 11.12
C ALA A 92 19.60 9.75 12.40
N ALA A 93 18.45 10.38 12.66
CA ALA A 93 18.22 11.15 13.87
C ALA A 93 18.16 10.25 15.12
N TYR A 94 17.53 9.05 15.01
CA TYR A 94 17.51 8.08 16.09
C TYR A 94 18.91 7.58 16.42
N ASP A 95 19.71 7.19 15.41
CA ASP A 95 21.09 6.74 15.60
C ASP A 95 21.94 7.83 16.29
N LEU A 96 21.82 9.09 15.86
CA LEU A 96 22.52 10.23 16.47
C LEU A 96 22.10 10.45 17.92
N ALA A 97 20.80 10.37 18.22
CA ALA A 97 20.30 10.50 19.58
C ALA A 97 20.82 9.39 20.50
N VAL A 98 20.89 8.14 20.01
CA VAL A 98 21.47 7.01 20.75
C VAL A 98 22.95 7.23 21.01
N GLN A 99 23.74 7.63 20.00
CA GLN A 99 25.18 7.87 20.13
C GLN A 99 25.51 9.01 21.10
N THR A 100 24.62 9.97 21.24
CA THR A 100 24.78 11.13 22.12
C THR A 100 24.06 10.98 23.48
N ASN A 101 23.55 9.78 23.79
CA ASN A 101 22.76 9.52 25.00
C ASN A 101 21.61 10.51 25.20
N GLY A 102 20.92 10.89 24.13
CA GLY A 102 19.78 11.80 24.17
C GLY A 102 20.14 13.29 24.23
N GLN A 103 21.41 13.68 24.07
CA GLN A 103 21.81 15.10 24.07
C GLN A 103 21.38 15.83 22.80
N LEU A 104 21.34 15.12 21.66
CA LEU A 104 20.91 15.65 20.35
C LEU A 104 19.60 14.99 19.95
N LEU A 105 18.49 15.69 20.18
CA LEU A 105 17.14 15.23 19.86
C LEU A 105 16.58 16.06 18.70
N PRO A 106 15.87 15.42 17.74
CA PRO A 106 15.32 16.11 16.58
C PRO A 106 14.01 16.84 16.89
N THR A 107 13.64 17.73 15.96
CA THR A 107 12.25 18.16 15.76
C THR A 107 11.80 17.65 14.40
N PHE A 108 10.69 16.91 14.33
CA PHE A 108 10.11 16.47 13.07
C PHE A 108 8.83 17.22 12.76
N LYS A 109 8.55 17.35 11.46
CA LYS A 109 7.29 17.86 10.95
C LYS A 109 6.39 16.67 10.59
N PHE A 110 5.26 16.57 11.26
CA PHE A 110 4.19 15.61 11.04
C PHE A 110 2.91 16.30 10.57
N GLY A 111 1.80 15.57 10.49
CA GLY A 111 0.51 16.09 10.10
C GLY A 111 0.33 16.17 8.59
N THR A 112 -0.59 17.00 8.17
CA THR A 112 -0.90 17.24 6.75
C THR A 112 -0.33 18.57 6.27
N ILE A 113 -0.46 18.85 4.96
CA ILE A 113 -0.05 20.13 4.39
C ILE A 113 -0.85 21.27 5.01
N GLU A 114 -2.16 21.05 5.23
CA GLU A 114 -3.09 22.06 5.79
C GLU A 114 -2.95 22.19 7.31
N SER A 115 -2.48 21.13 7.98
CA SER A 115 -2.38 21.07 9.44
C SER A 115 -1.04 20.47 9.87
N PRO A 116 0.09 21.16 9.66
CA PRO A 116 1.40 20.67 10.06
C PRO A 116 1.57 20.71 11.57
N VAL A 117 2.20 19.67 12.13
CA VAL A 117 2.55 19.56 13.55
C VAL A 117 4.05 19.41 13.66
N TYR A 118 4.70 20.33 14.37
CA TYR A 118 6.13 20.25 14.68
C TYR A 118 6.31 19.61 16.05
N HIS A 119 6.75 18.36 16.06
CA HIS A 119 6.98 17.61 17.30
C HIS A 119 8.46 17.67 17.65
N LYS A 120 8.78 18.31 18.78
CA LYS A 120 10.11 18.32 19.38
C LYS A 120 10.22 17.16 20.36
N PHE A 121 11.14 16.26 20.13
CA PHE A 121 11.41 15.18 21.09
C PHE A 121 12.19 15.71 22.28
N GLU A 122 11.74 15.34 23.49
CA GLU A 122 12.34 15.82 24.75
C GLU A 122 13.17 14.74 25.45
N SER A 123 13.05 13.48 25.02
CA SER A 123 13.82 12.36 25.56
C SER A 123 14.15 11.33 24.49
N LEU A 124 15.22 10.56 24.74
CA LEU A 124 15.58 9.43 23.89
C LEU A 124 14.47 8.35 23.89
N GLU A 125 13.76 8.19 25.00
CA GLU A 125 12.66 7.23 25.12
C GLU A 125 11.46 7.63 24.25
N ASP A 126 11.10 8.91 24.22
CA ASP A 126 10.05 9.45 23.37
C ASP A 126 10.38 9.25 21.87
N LEU A 127 11.62 9.56 21.47
CA LEU A 127 12.08 9.30 20.11
C LEU A 127 12.13 7.81 19.77
N ARG A 128 12.50 6.97 20.73
CA ARG A 128 12.50 5.50 20.56
C ARG A 128 11.10 4.96 20.34
N ASP A 129 10.10 5.40 21.11
CA ASP A 129 8.71 5.03 20.95
C ASP A 129 8.22 5.33 19.54
N PHE A 130 8.46 6.54 19.07
CA PHE A 130 8.14 6.94 17.70
C PHE A 130 8.82 6.03 16.67
N TYR A 131 10.15 5.88 16.77
CA TYR A 131 10.93 5.15 15.77
C TYR A 131 10.55 3.67 15.69
N ILE A 132 10.39 3.00 16.85
CA ILE A 132 9.97 1.60 16.89
C ILE A 132 8.57 1.45 16.34
N SER A 133 7.63 2.34 16.69
CA SER A 133 6.26 2.30 16.17
C SER A 133 6.22 2.44 14.67
N ALA A 134 6.99 3.37 14.09
CA ALA A 134 7.08 3.56 12.65
C ALA A 134 7.68 2.33 11.95
N MET A 135 8.77 1.76 12.47
CA MET A 135 9.42 0.58 11.88
C MET A 135 8.55 -0.66 11.99
N SER A 136 7.85 -0.87 13.11
CA SER A 136 6.89 -1.96 13.27
C SER A 136 5.75 -1.84 12.27
N TYR A 137 5.17 -0.65 12.11
CA TYR A 137 4.13 -0.40 11.14
C TYR A 137 4.55 -0.76 9.70
N ILE A 138 5.76 -0.36 9.29
CA ILE A 138 6.31 -0.71 7.97
C ILE A 138 6.43 -2.23 7.82
N THR A 139 7.03 -2.89 8.80
CA THR A 139 7.26 -4.34 8.80
C THR A 139 5.94 -5.11 8.73
N ASP A 140 4.96 -4.72 9.53
CA ASP A 140 3.64 -5.37 9.58
C ASP A 140 2.85 -5.15 8.29
N THR A 141 2.95 -3.96 7.69
CA THR A 141 2.33 -3.64 6.40
C THR A 141 2.93 -4.48 5.28
N LEU A 142 4.27 -4.62 5.24
CA LEU A 142 4.97 -5.49 4.27
C LEU A 142 4.55 -6.96 4.45
N ALA A 143 4.58 -7.47 5.69
CA ALA A 143 4.22 -8.86 5.97
C ALA A 143 2.77 -9.18 5.57
N THR A 144 1.84 -8.27 5.88
CA THR A 144 0.44 -8.38 5.49
C THR A 144 0.27 -8.36 3.97
N GLY A 145 0.98 -7.45 3.29
CA GLY A 145 0.93 -7.34 1.83
C GLY A 145 1.50 -8.58 1.12
N TRP A 146 2.60 -9.15 1.62
CA TRP A 146 3.16 -10.41 1.10
C TRP A 146 2.18 -11.56 1.27
N LYS A 147 1.58 -11.71 2.45
CA LYS A 147 0.56 -12.72 2.70
C LYS A 147 -0.63 -12.59 1.76
N THR A 148 -1.07 -11.36 1.47
CA THR A 148 -2.16 -11.11 0.50
C THR A 148 -1.75 -11.59 -0.90
N LYS A 149 -0.54 -11.29 -1.36
CA LYS A 149 -0.04 -11.73 -2.68
C LYS A 149 0.10 -13.25 -2.77
N ASP A 150 0.60 -13.89 -1.71
CA ASP A 150 0.79 -15.34 -1.67
C ASP A 150 -0.54 -16.11 -1.67
N ASN A 151 -1.62 -15.48 -1.20
CA ASN A 151 -2.96 -16.07 -1.15
C ASN A 151 -3.80 -15.84 -2.42
N ILE A 152 -3.28 -15.18 -3.46
CA ILE A 152 -4.02 -15.00 -4.71
C ILE A 152 -4.18 -16.34 -5.41
N ASP A 153 -5.45 -16.74 -5.65
CA ASP A 153 -5.77 -17.94 -6.42
C ASP A 153 -5.65 -17.68 -7.92
N TRP A 154 -4.51 -18.03 -8.48
CA TRP A 154 -4.24 -17.86 -9.90
C TRP A 154 -5.02 -18.81 -10.80
N THR A 155 -5.56 -19.92 -10.26
CA THR A 155 -6.34 -20.90 -11.07
C THR A 155 -7.62 -20.28 -11.58
N VAL A 156 -8.23 -19.36 -10.83
CA VAL A 156 -9.43 -18.62 -11.28
C VAL A 156 -9.15 -17.82 -12.56
N TYR A 157 -7.96 -17.20 -12.66
CA TYR A 157 -7.57 -16.46 -13.88
C TYR A 157 -7.24 -17.41 -15.04
N GLU A 158 -6.56 -18.53 -14.76
CA GLU A 158 -6.24 -19.53 -15.77
C GLU A 158 -7.49 -20.13 -16.40
N ASP A 159 -8.51 -20.43 -15.60
CA ASP A 159 -9.77 -21.01 -16.08
C ASP A 159 -10.57 -20.04 -16.96
N LEU A 160 -10.50 -18.75 -16.69
CA LEU A 160 -11.15 -17.70 -17.49
C LEU A 160 -10.43 -17.40 -18.82
N LEU A 161 -9.21 -17.91 -19.00
CA LEU A 161 -8.43 -17.76 -20.25
C LEU A 161 -8.66 -18.91 -21.24
N LYS A 162 -9.23 -20.04 -20.80
CA LYS A 162 -9.58 -21.20 -21.63
C LYS A 162 -10.77 -20.90 -22.54
#